data_20059c550ef8ed8cf626b5253cf47ab3
#
_entry.id   20059c550ef8ed8cf626b5253cf47ab3
#
_cell.length_a   1.000
_cell.length_b   1.000
_cell.length_c   1.000
_cell.angle_alpha   90.00
_cell.angle_beta   90.00
_cell.angle_gamma   90.00
#
_symmetry.space_group_name_H-M   'P 1'
#
loop_
_entity.id
_entity.type
_entity.pdbx_description
1 polymer ?
#
loop_
_entity_poly.entity_id
_entity_poly.type
_entity_poly.pdbx_seq_one_letter_code
_entity_poly.pdbx_strand_id
1 'polypeptide(L)'
;MTTPEPVTAGSPRGRVLTALNHQEPDRVPVDFLATPEVYDKLIAHFQPDASAVGPSDYFDPVREALLRQFQVDCRVLSYDMFCNPPDSALQPGAKVDWWEALSRSTPNRMWRQVSPDGAVYDIWGHHIRIVHNPTGAYEEYASFPLGKATSIEDLKQHPWPEPDWFDFSPLPGVIE
;
A
#
# COMPACT_ATOMS: atom_id res chain seq x y z
N MET A 1 24.69 3.13 10.33
CA MET A 1 23.64 4.13 10.68
C MET A 1 24.03 5.40 9.95
N THR A 2 23.38 5.66 8.82
CA THR A 2 23.48 6.92 8.09
C THR A 2 22.79 7.99 8.92
N THR A 3 23.48 9.10 9.17
CA THR A 3 22.88 10.27 9.82
C THR A 3 21.78 10.78 8.88
N PRO A 4 20.54 10.93 9.33
CA PRO A 4 19.48 11.45 8.46
C PRO A 4 19.89 12.83 7.93
N GLU A 5 19.65 13.08 6.66
CA GLU A 5 19.92 14.39 6.06
C GLU A 5 19.23 15.51 6.86
N PRO A 6 19.90 16.66 6.99
CA PRO A 6 19.30 17.79 7.70
C PRO A 6 18.00 18.22 7.01
N VAL A 7 16.92 18.27 7.78
CA VAL A 7 15.60 18.67 7.31
C VAL A 7 15.66 20.15 6.89
N THR A 8 15.69 20.40 5.60
CA THR A 8 15.60 21.77 5.07
C THR A 8 14.16 22.24 5.07
N ALA A 9 13.92 23.50 5.45
CA ALA A 9 12.55 24.05 5.59
C ALA A 9 11.69 23.94 4.31
N GLY A 10 12.31 23.99 3.13
CA GLY A 10 11.61 23.86 1.85
C GLY A 10 11.55 22.43 1.26
N SER A 11 12.02 21.41 1.99
CA SER A 11 11.89 20.01 1.54
C SER A 11 10.49 19.46 1.83
N PRO A 12 10.01 18.42 1.11
CA PRO A 12 8.77 17.74 1.42
C PRO A 12 8.65 17.36 2.90
N ARG A 13 9.66 16.71 3.45
CA ARG A 13 9.72 16.35 4.87
C ARG A 13 9.69 17.57 5.79
N GLY A 14 10.43 18.63 5.41
CA GLY A 14 10.47 19.87 6.18
C GLY A 14 9.10 20.54 6.27
N ARG A 15 8.35 20.61 5.16
CA ARG A 15 6.99 21.15 5.13
C ARG A 15 6.05 20.38 6.04
N VAL A 16 6.05 19.06 5.92
CA VAL A 16 5.18 18.19 6.74
C VAL A 16 5.50 18.36 8.22
N LEU A 17 6.78 18.30 8.61
CA LEU A 17 7.18 18.48 10.01
C LEU A 17 6.86 19.89 10.55
N THR A 18 7.03 20.94 9.74
CA THR A 18 6.67 22.31 10.10
C THR A 18 5.18 22.41 10.37
N ALA A 19 4.34 21.85 9.47
CA ALA A 19 2.88 21.84 9.64
C ALA A 19 2.45 21.01 10.87
N LEU A 20 3.05 19.87 11.12
CA LEU A 20 2.76 19.03 12.31
C LEU A 20 3.15 19.74 13.62
N ASN A 21 4.15 20.63 13.60
CA ASN A 21 4.53 21.46 14.72
C ASN A 21 3.68 22.74 14.84
N HIS A 22 2.56 22.83 14.13
CA HIS A 22 1.67 23.99 14.10
C HIS A 22 2.36 25.29 13.67
N GLN A 23 3.33 25.21 12.78
CA GLN A 23 4.01 26.33 12.17
C GLN A 23 3.66 26.44 10.69
N GLU A 24 3.74 27.64 10.12
CA GLU A 24 3.46 27.87 8.71
C GLU A 24 4.67 27.48 7.85
N PRO A 25 4.55 26.45 6.96
CA PRO A 25 5.59 26.11 5.99
C PRO A 25 5.58 27.09 4.81
N ASP A 26 6.57 26.97 3.90
CA ASP A 26 6.66 27.75 2.67
C ASP A 26 5.45 27.57 1.73
N ARG A 27 4.77 26.42 1.79
CA ARG A 27 3.47 26.13 1.20
C ARG A 27 2.79 25.01 1.97
N VAL A 28 1.50 24.85 1.79
CA VAL A 28 0.76 23.71 2.35
C VAL A 28 1.35 22.39 1.83
N PRO A 29 1.65 21.42 2.71
CA PRO A 29 2.03 20.07 2.30
C PRO A 29 0.92 19.42 1.46
N VAL A 30 1.31 18.80 0.37
CA VAL A 30 0.38 18.17 -0.58
C VAL A 30 0.51 16.66 -0.50
N ASP A 31 -0.63 15.99 -0.36
CA ASP A 31 -0.80 14.58 -0.61
C ASP A 31 -1.65 14.36 -1.85
N PHE A 32 -1.52 13.20 -2.48
CA PHE A 32 -2.30 12.87 -3.66
C PHE A 32 -2.69 11.40 -3.66
N LEU A 33 -3.99 11.18 -3.59
CA LEU A 33 -4.60 9.87 -3.71
C LEU A 33 -5.68 9.92 -4.80
N ALA A 34 -5.67 8.96 -5.68
CA ALA A 34 -6.62 8.84 -6.76
C ALA A 34 -6.95 7.39 -7.06
N THR A 35 -8.06 7.15 -7.77
CA THR A 35 -8.39 5.82 -8.26
C THR A 35 -7.46 5.42 -9.42
N PRO A 36 -7.35 4.11 -9.72
CA PRO A 36 -6.53 3.60 -10.84
C PRO A 36 -6.76 4.33 -12.14
N GLU A 37 -8.01 4.49 -12.50
CA GLU A 37 -8.43 5.09 -13.77
C GLU A 37 -8.01 6.56 -13.88
N VAL A 38 -7.94 7.26 -12.75
CA VAL A 38 -7.44 8.64 -12.70
C VAL A 38 -5.93 8.65 -12.88
N TYR A 39 -5.19 7.77 -12.17
CA TYR A 39 -3.75 7.63 -12.37
C TYR A 39 -3.41 7.30 -13.82
N ASP A 40 -4.09 6.35 -14.45
CA ASP A 40 -3.85 5.97 -15.84
C ASP A 40 -4.06 7.15 -16.81
N LYS A 41 -5.11 7.93 -16.60
CA LYS A 41 -5.36 9.16 -17.39
C LYS A 41 -4.28 10.21 -17.19
N LEU A 42 -3.85 10.43 -15.94
CA LEU A 42 -2.81 11.39 -15.62
C LEU A 42 -1.46 10.95 -16.20
N ILE A 43 -1.10 9.68 -16.07
CA ILE A 43 0.12 9.12 -16.65
C ILE A 43 0.11 9.24 -18.19
N ALA A 44 -1.01 8.90 -18.83
CA ALA A 44 -1.16 9.03 -20.26
C ALA A 44 -1.06 10.50 -20.74
N HIS A 45 -1.57 11.44 -19.96
CA HIS A 45 -1.56 12.87 -20.30
C HIS A 45 -0.20 13.52 -20.05
N PHE A 46 0.40 13.30 -18.87
CA PHE A 46 1.62 13.97 -18.44
C PHE A 46 2.89 13.25 -18.87
N GLN A 47 2.81 11.96 -19.23
CA GLN A 47 3.94 11.11 -19.67
C GLN A 47 5.18 11.30 -18.78
N PRO A 48 5.06 11.06 -17.45
CA PRO A 48 6.15 11.34 -16.53
C PRO A 48 7.39 10.50 -16.88
N ASP A 49 8.56 11.14 -16.81
CA ASP A 49 9.83 10.45 -17.05
C ASP A 49 10.25 9.66 -15.80
N ALA A 50 10.12 8.35 -15.87
CA ALA A 50 10.52 7.44 -14.82
C ALA A 50 12.02 7.10 -14.83
N SER A 51 12.81 7.57 -15.78
CA SER A 51 14.23 7.24 -15.89
C SER A 51 15.08 7.71 -14.71
N ALA A 52 14.63 8.79 -14.04
CA ALA A 52 15.27 9.35 -12.86
C ALA A 52 14.80 8.67 -11.56
N VAL A 53 13.86 7.72 -11.64
CA VAL A 53 13.36 6.95 -10.51
C VAL A 53 13.99 5.56 -10.57
N GLY A 54 14.77 5.18 -9.54
CA GLY A 54 15.36 3.85 -9.49
C GLY A 54 14.26 2.76 -9.38
N PRO A 55 14.61 1.49 -9.69
CA PRO A 55 13.70 0.37 -9.46
C PRO A 55 13.38 0.24 -7.97
N SER A 56 12.15 -0.09 -7.64
CA SER A 56 11.70 -0.31 -6.27
C SER A 56 10.66 -1.43 -6.23
N ASP A 57 10.79 -2.30 -5.24
CA ASP A 57 9.78 -3.33 -4.94
C ASP A 57 8.54 -2.73 -4.25
N TYR A 58 8.62 -1.48 -3.81
CA TYR A 58 7.59 -0.82 -2.99
C TYR A 58 6.81 0.26 -3.74
N PHE A 59 7.36 0.82 -4.81
CA PHE A 59 6.72 1.89 -5.58
C PHE A 59 6.79 1.64 -7.08
N ASP A 60 5.70 1.94 -7.79
CA ASP A 60 5.72 2.02 -9.25
C ASP A 60 6.54 3.25 -9.67
N PRO A 61 7.62 3.09 -10.48
CA PRO A 61 8.48 4.19 -10.87
C PRO A 61 7.76 5.28 -11.67
N VAL A 62 6.78 4.91 -12.48
CA VAL A 62 6.02 5.86 -13.32
C VAL A 62 5.09 6.70 -12.45
N ARG A 63 4.44 6.06 -11.48
CA ARG A 63 3.65 6.77 -10.48
C ARG A 63 4.51 7.70 -9.64
N GLU A 64 5.66 7.24 -9.16
CA GLU A 64 6.58 8.06 -8.38
C GLU A 64 7.06 9.28 -9.18
N ALA A 65 7.40 9.12 -10.47
CA ALA A 65 7.74 10.22 -11.36
C ALA A 65 6.59 11.23 -11.49
N LEU A 66 5.35 10.76 -11.61
CA LEU A 66 4.17 11.63 -11.65
C LEU A 66 4.01 12.43 -10.35
N LEU A 67 4.15 11.77 -9.19
CA LEU A 67 4.04 12.44 -7.89
C LEU A 67 5.14 13.49 -7.70
N ARG A 68 6.35 13.23 -8.15
CA ARG A 68 7.47 14.21 -8.17
C ARG A 68 7.15 15.38 -9.09
N GLN A 69 6.63 15.13 -10.29
CA GLN A 69 6.22 16.18 -11.21
C GLN A 69 5.13 17.10 -10.62
N PHE A 70 4.21 16.52 -9.83
CA PHE A 70 3.17 17.27 -9.12
C PHE A 70 3.66 17.88 -7.80
N GLN A 71 4.92 17.69 -7.44
CA GLN A 71 5.51 18.16 -6.18
C GLN A 71 4.73 17.70 -4.95
N VAL A 72 4.25 16.46 -4.97
CA VAL A 72 3.56 15.84 -3.84
C VAL A 72 4.58 15.55 -2.72
N ASP A 73 4.25 15.97 -1.51
CA ASP A 73 5.14 15.90 -0.35
C ASP A 73 5.05 14.56 0.41
N CYS A 74 3.93 13.84 0.28
CA CYS A 74 3.67 12.62 1.02
C CYS A 74 3.73 11.37 0.15
N ARG A 75 4.02 10.22 0.78
CA ARG A 75 3.91 8.89 0.19
C ARG A 75 3.16 8.00 1.15
N VAL A 76 2.31 7.14 0.61
CA VAL A 76 1.58 6.15 1.40
C VAL A 76 2.38 4.86 1.47
N LEU A 77 2.63 4.40 2.68
CA LEU A 77 3.15 3.07 2.97
C LEU A 77 2.07 2.28 3.70
N SER A 78 1.87 1.04 3.29
CA SER A 78 0.98 0.10 3.98
C SER A 78 1.82 -0.99 4.66
N TYR A 79 1.38 -1.43 5.84
CA TYR A 79 2.00 -2.57 6.54
C TYR A 79 1.99 -3.85 5.70
N ASP A 80 1.00 -4.02 4.83
CA ASP A 80 0.85 -5.19 3.93
C ASP A 80 2.06 -5.39 3.02
N MET A 81 2.78 -4.30 2.71
CA MET A 81 3.99 -4.35 1.88
C MET A 81 5.13 -5.12 2.55
N PHE A 82 5.11 -5.19 3.86
CA PHE A 82 6.14 -5.82 4.70
C PHE A 82 5.69 -7.17 5.25
N CYS A 83 4.50 -7.65 4.84
CA CYS A 83 3.94 -8.91 5.31
C CYS A 83 4.50 -10.09 4.52
N ASN A 84 4.98 -11.10 5.23
CA ASN A 84 5.48 -12.33 4.64
C ASN A 84 5.08 -13.55 5.50
N PRO A 85 3.79 -13.91 5.52
CA PRO A 85 3.32 -15.04 6.30
C PRO A 85 4.00 -16.34 5.89
N PRO A 86 4.24 -17.28 6.83
CA PRO A 86 4.74 -18.60 6.49
C PRO A 86 3.69 -19.43 5.72
N ASP A 87 4.12 -20.42 4.97
CA ASP A 87 3.24 -21.32 4.21
C ASP A 87 2.17 -21.99 5.10
N SER A 88 2.47 -22.19 6.38
CA SER A 88 1.51 -22.74 7.36
C SER A 88 0.31 -21.82 7.65
N ALA A 89 0.40 -20.55 7.31
CA ALA A 89 -0.69 -19.58 7.43
C ALA A 89 -1.66 -19.63 6.23
N LEU A 90 -1.29 -20.33 5.15
CA LEU A 90 -2.14 -20.49 3.99
C LEU A 90 -3.28 -21.47 4.26
N GLN A 91 -4.42 -21.21 3.64
CA GLN A 91 -5.49 -22.21 3.56
C GLN A 91 -5.02 -23.44 2.78
N PRO A 92 -5.55 -24.62 3.06
CA PRO A 92 -5.15 -25.84 2.36
C PRO A 92 -5.24 -25.71 0.84
N GLY A 93 -4.11 -25.88 0.15
CA GLY A 93 -4.01 -25.78 -1.29
C GLY A 93 -4.01 -24.37 -1.87
N ALA A 94 -4.06 -23.34 -1.03
CA ALA A 94 -3.93 -21.95 -1.48
C ALA A 94 -2.50 -21.64 -1.91
N LYS A 95 -2.34 -20.63 -2.75
CA LYS A 95 -1.06 -20.08 -3.20
C LYS A 95 -0.98 -18.61 -2.80
N VAL A 96 0.23 -18.18 -2.49
CA VAL A 96 0.50 -16.74 -2.37
C VAL A 96 0.41 -16.11 -3.75
N ASP A 97 -0.38 -15.08 -3.84
CA ASP A 97 -0.38 -14.16 -4.96
C ASP A 97 -0.02 -12.78 -4.41
N TRP A 98 1.12 -12.27 -4.83
CA TRP A 98 1.48 -10.90 -4.56
C TRP A 98 0.66 -10.03 -5.51
N TRP A 99 -0.48 -9.59 -5.00
CA TRP A 99 -1.36 -8.71 -5.73
C TRP A 99 -0.59 -7.45 -6.17
N GLU A 100 -0.16 -7.47 -7.41
CA GLU A 100 0.24 -6.25 -8.09
C GLU A 100 -1.05 -5.47 -8.29
N ALA A 101 -1.32 -4.59 -7.36
CA ALA A 101 -2.57 -3.90 -7.19
C ALA A 101 -3.25 -3.59 -8.52
N LEU A 102 -4.58 -3.71 -8.56
CA LEU A 102 -5.42 -3.22 -9.67
C LEU A 102 -5.05 -1.81 -10.11
N SER A 103 -4.14 -1.18 -9.41
CA SER A 103 -3.81 0.18 -9.63
C SER A 103 -2.45 0.56 -9.13
N ARG A 104 -1.77 1.30 -9.94
CA ARG A 104 -0.65 2.14 -9.57
C ARG A 104 -0.96 3.13 -8.44
N SER A 105 -2.18 3.11 -7.89
CA SER A 105 -2.61 4.01 -6.81
C SER A 105 -2.34 3.46 -5.42
N THR A 106 -2.10 2.16 -5.30
CA THR A 106 -1.78 1.50 -4.03
C THR A 106 -0.33 1.04 -4.01
N PRO A 107 0.23 0.77 -2.84
CA PRO A 107 1.53 0.12 -2.72
C PRO A 107 1.58 -1.15 -3.57
N ASN A 108 2.65 -1.34 -4.33
CA ASN A 108 2.76 -2.36 -5.36
C ASN A 108 2.81 -3.80 -4.84
N ARG A 109 2.87 -3.99 -3.54
CA ARG A 109 3.04 -5.30 -2.95
C ARG A 109 2.06 -5.49 -1.80
N MET A 110 0.97 -6.20 -2.09
CA MET A 110 0.02 -6.61 -1.06
C MET A 110 -0.05 -8.13 -1.03
N TRP A 111 0.15 -8.72 0.14
CA TRP A 111 0.02 -10.16 0.28
C TRP A 111 -1.44 -10.58 0.13
N ARG A 112 -1.67 -11.58 -0.71
CA ARG A 112 -2.95 -12.25 -0.89
C ARG A 112 -2.72 -13.75 -0.97
N GLN A 113 -3.71 -14.53 -0.57
CA GLN A 113 -3.77 -15.95 -0.89
C GLN A 113 -4.93 -16.23 -1.84
N VAL A 114 -4.66 -17.10 -2.80
CA VAL A 114 -5.66 -17.57 -3.76
C VAL A 114 -5.93 -19.03 -3.50
N SER A 115 -7.16 -19.36 -3.13
CA SER A 115 -7.61 -20.73 -2.90
C SER A 115 -7.76 -21.51 -4.20
N PRO A 116 -7.85 -22.86 -4.17
CA PRO A 116 -7.97 -23.68 -5.39
C PRO A 116 -9.18 -23.38 -6.27
N ASP A 117 -10.24 -22.82 -5.70
CA ASP A 117 -11.44 -22.36 -6.43
C ASP A 117 -11.32 -20.93 -6.97
N GLY A 118 -10.16 -20.28 -6.78
CA GLY A 118 -9.88 -18.93 -7.24
C GLY A 118 -10.35 -17.81 -6.33
N ALA A 119 -10.85 -18.12 -5.12
CA ALA A 119 -11.22 -17.08 -4.16
C ALA A 119 -9.98 -16.43 -3.55
N VAL A 120 -10.00 -15.09 -3.44
CA VAL A 120 -8.87 -14.28 -2.97
C VAL A 120 -9.12 -13.82 -1.53
N TYR A 121 -8.11 -13.95 -0.67
CA TYR A 121 -8.19 -13.55 0.72
C TYR A 121 -6.98 -12.71 1.13
N ASP A 122 -7.23 -11.71 1.99
CA ASP A 122 -6.15 -10.96 2.65
C ASP A 122 -5.61 -11.69 3.89
N ILE A 123 -4.62 -11.08 4.55
CA ILE A 123 -3.99 -11.65 5.75
C ILE A 123 -4.94 -11.77 6.95
N TRP A 124 -6.05 -11.01 6.95
CA TRP A 124 -7.08 -11.04 7.99
C TRP A 124 -8.16 -12.09 7.71
N GLY A 125 -8.08 -12.77 6.55
CA GLY A 125 -9.06 -13.75 6.11
C GLY A 125 -10.31 -13.14 5.47
N HIS A 126 -10.32 -11.86 5.13
CA HIS A 126 -11.41 -11.29 4.36
C HIS A 126 -11.40 -11.84 2.95
N HIS A 127 -12.55 -12.35 2.48
CA HIS A 127 -12.72 -12.69 1.08
C HIS A 127 -12.88 -11.40 0.27
N ILE A 128 -12.03 -11.24 -0.74
CA ILE A 128 -12.01 -10.08 -1.63
C ILE A 128 -12.58 -10.48 -2.99
N ARG A 129 -13.42 -9.64 -3.55
CA ARG A 129 -13.90 -9.76 -4.93
C ARG A 129 -13.67 -8.46 -5.68
N ILE A 130 -13.45 -8.59 -6.99
CA ILE A 130 -13.39 -7.44 -7.88
C ILE A 130 -14.81 -7.13 -8.37
N VAL A 131 -15.24 -5.90 -8.16
CA VAL A 131 -16.51 -5.38 -8.66
C VAL A 131 -16.24 -4.42 -9.82
N HIS A 132 -16.84 -4.72 -10.96
CA HIS A 132 -16.73 -3.89 -12.15
C HIS A 132 -17.92 -2.95 -12.26
N ASN A 133 -17.67 -1.73 -12.68
CA ASN A 133 -18.68 -0.74 -13.01
C ASN A 133 -18.30 0.00 -14.32
N PRO A 134 -19.17 0.85 -14.89
CA PRO A 134 -18.87 1.53 -16.16
C PRO A 134 -17.64 2.44 -16.13
N THR A 135 -17.16 2.83 -14.97
CA THR A 135 -16.03 3.76 -14.81
C THR A 135 -14.75 3.08 -14.37
N GLY A 136 -14.78 1.77 -14.03
CA GLY A 136 -13.58 1.03 -13.62
C GLY A 136 -13.90 -0.22 -12.80
N ALA A 137 -12.94 -0.63 -11.98
CA ALA A 137 -13.06 -1.77 -11.10
C ALA A 137 -12.49 -1.42 -9.70
N TYR A 138 -13.05 -2.03 -8.66
CA TYR A 138 -12.58 -1.86 -7.28
C TYR A 138 -12.71 -3.16 -6.50
N GLU A 139 -11.89 -3.27 -5.47
CA GLU A 139 -11.97 -4.36 -4.51
C GLU A 139 -13.13 -4.16 -3.54
N GLU A 140 -13.85 -5.22 -3.22
CA GLU A 140 -14.89 -5.24 -2.21
C GLU A 140 -14.75 -6.46 -1.32
N TYR A 141 -14.97 -6.30 -0.03
CA TYR A 141 -15.04 -7.43 0.88
C TYR A 141 -16.36 -8.19 0.69
N ALA A 142 -16.24 -9.42 0.21
CA ALA A 142 -17.39 -10.30 -0.02
C ALA A 142 -17.81 -11.01 1.28
N SER A 143 -16.89 -11.20 2.24
CA SER A 143 -17.20 -11.74 3.56
C SER A 143 -16.21 -11.24 4.61
N PHE A 144 -16.67 -11.28 5.85
CA PHE A 144 -15.91 -10.89 7.04
C PHE A 144 -15.77 -12.12 7.94
N PRO A 145 -14.56 -12.60 8.23
CA PRO A 145 -14.38 -13.85 8.98
C PRO A 145 -15.03 -13.81 10.38
N LEU A 146 -14.98 -12.66 11.03
CA LEU A 146 -15.57 -12.45 12.34
C LEU A 146 -17.04 -11.98 12.34
N GLY A 147 -17.64 -11.83 11.17
CA GLY A 147 -19.02 -11.34 11.06
C GLY A 147 -20.09 -12.23 11.74
N LYS A 148 -19.74 -13.48 12.05
CA LYS A 148 -20.59 -14.44 12.77
C LYS A 148 -20.09 -14.76 14.18
N ALA A 149 -19.03 -14.12 14.64
CA ALA A 149 -18.50 -14.33 15.98
C ALA A 149 -19.52 -13.84 17.02
N THR A 150 -19.83 -14.69 18.01
CA THR A 150 -20.80 -14.40 19.08
C THR A 150 -20.18 -14.52 20.45
N SER A 151 -18.95 -15.01 20.55
CA SER A 151 -18.24 -15.24 21.79
C SER A 151 -16.77 -14.79 21.69
N ILE A 152 -16.14 -14.63 22.86
CA ILE A 152 -14.68 -14.38 22.93
C ILE A 152 -13.90 -15.59 22.42
N GLU A 153 -14.44 -16.79 22.60
CA GLU A 153 -13.83 -18.02 22.12
C GLU A 153 -13.74 -18.04 20.58
N ASP A 154 -14.75 -17.54 19.88
CA ASP A 154 -14.72 -17.40 18.41
C ASP A 154 -13.58 -16.47 17.97
N LEU A 155 -13.37 -15.37 18.72
CA LEU A 155 -12.27 -14.43 18.45
C LEU A 155 -10.89 -15.06 18.70
N LYS A 156 -10.75 -15.88 19.76
CA LYS A 156 -9.50 -16.58 20.07
C LYS A 156 -9.15 -17.68 19.06
N GLN A 157 -10.16 -18.28 18.43
CA GLN A 157 -9.98 -19.32 17.43
C GLN A 157 -9.67 -18.76 16.03
N HIS A 158 -9.88 -17.46 15.82
CA HIS A 158 -9.53 -16.83 14.55
C HIS A 158 -8.01 -16.85 14.34
N PRO A 159 -7.52 -17.25 13.15
CA PRO A 159 -6.10 -17.26 12.83
C PRO A 159 -5.60 -15.82 12.60
N TRP A 160 -5.34 -15.11 13.70
CA TRP A 160 -4.81 -13.76 13.63
C TRP A 160 -3.43 -13.73 13.00
N PRO A 161 -3.11 -12.69 12.21
CA PRO A 161 -1.75 -12.46 11.76
C PRO A 161 -0.80 -12.32 12.95
N GLU A 162 0.33 -13.03 12.91
CA GLU A 162 1.35 -12.97 13.94
C GLU A 162 2.32 -11.81 13.68
N PRO A 163 2.84 -11.14 14.72
CA PRO A 163 3.76 -10.01 14.56
C PRO A 163 5.03 -10.35 13.79
N ASP A 164 5.53 -11.57 13.87
CA ASP A 164 6.72 -12.07 13.18
C ASP A 164 6.51 -12.33 11.68
N TRP A 165 5.27 -12.22 11.18
CA TRP A 165 5.01 -12.23 9.74
C TRP A 165 5.42 -10.93 9.06
N PHE A 166 5.72 -9.87 9.82
CA PHE A 166 6.02 -8.55 9.30
C PHE A 166 7.53 -8.24 9.44
N ASP A 167 8.20 -8.11 8.32
CA ASP A 167 9.59 -7.66 8.28
C ASP A 167 9.66 -6.18 7.89
N PHE A 168 9.82 -5.32 8.89
CA PHE A 168 10.00 -3.88 8.69
C PHE A 168 11.46 -3.46 8.51
N SER A 169 12.40 -4.40 8.42
CA SER A 169 13.83 -4.08 8.25
C SER A 169 14.13 -3.25 6.99
N PRO A 170 13.38 -3.39 5.86
CA PRO A 170 13.58 -2.54 4.69
C PRO A 170 13.05 -1.11 4.84
N LEU A 171 12.17 -0.84 5.81
CA LEU A 171 11.46 0.43 5.95
C LEU A 171 12.38 1.67 5.96
N PRO A 172 13.54 1.69 6.66
CA PRO A 172 14.42 2.85 6.62
C PRO A 172 14.89 3.22 5.22
N GLY A 173 15.25 2.23 4.39
CA GLY A 173 15.66 2.47 3.00
C GLY A 173 14.50 2.80 2.05
N VAL A 174 13.26 2.49 2.44
CA VAL A 174 12.06 2.83 1.65
C VAL A 174 11.65 4.28 1.84
N ILE A 175 11.97 4.88 3.00
CA ILE A 175 11.57 6.25 3.35
C ILE A 175 12.70 7.29 3.13
N GLU A 176 13.91 6.86 2.75
CA GLU A 176 15.03 7.73 2.32
C GLU A 176 14.91 8.13 0.84
#